data_4fb06141265fe80cff43f02b6f36f848
#
_entry.id   4fb06141265fe80cff43f02b6f36f848
#
_cell.length_a   1.000
_cell.length_b   1.000
_cell.length_c   1.000
_cell.angle_alpha   90.00
_cell.angle_beta   90.00
_cell.angle_gamma   90.00
#
_symmetry.space_group_name_H-M   'P 1'
#
loop_
_entity.id
_entity.type
_entity.pdbx_description
1 polymer ?
#
loop_
_entity_poly.entity_id
_entity_poly.type
_entity_poly.pdbx_seq_one_letter_code
_entity_poly.pdbx_strand_id
1 'polypeptide(L)'
;MSYYQPGILATPVPPQARHLFFALESADALPEAFDTLMSLVDGKSAVVGFGESLLKAINVEIDGLRSFPAMTGVGVNNPSTQHALWVWLHGVDRGELLNRCNAVEAALAPALRLVQMNETFRHMTGHDLTGYEDGTENPHDEAAVAAALRSEGADGLVGGSFAAIQQWQHDLKGFHALSADDKDNIMGRRLSDNEEIDDAPVSAHVKRTAQESFAPEAFVVRRSMPWIDGDRAGLMFLAFGYSLDAFEAQLRRMSGLEDGIVDGLYRISRPITGGYYWCPPLKDGHLDLRALRLG
;
A
#
# COMPACT_ATOMS: atom_id res chain seq x y z
N MET A 1 -6.49 2.19 24.47
CA MET A 1 -5.35 2.28 23.52
C MET A 1 -5.74 1.48 22.28
N SER A 2 -5.28 1.88 21.11
CA SER A 2 -5.56 1.13 19.87
C SER A 2 -4.86 -0.23 19.92
N TYR A 3 -5.53 -1.26 19.42
CA TYR A 3 -4.97 -2.61 19.27
C TYR A 3 -4.43 -2.88 17.87
N TYR A 4 -4.41 -1.87 16.99
CA TYR A 4 -3.86 -1.90 15.65
C TYR A 4 -3.04 -0.63 15.41
N GLN A 5 -2.22 -0.58 14.37
CA GLN A 5 -1.46 0.61 13.98
C GLN A 5 -2.40 1.70 13.44
N PRO A 6 -2.68 2.79 14.18
CA PRO A 6 -3.71 3.78 13.80
C PRO A 6 -3.49 4.45 12.45
N GLY A 7 -2.23 4.52 11.99
CA GLY A 7 -1.90 5.06 10.66
C GLY A 7 -2.58 4.32 9.51
N ILE A 8 -2.95 3.04 9.69
CA ILE A 8 -3.65 2.23 8.69
C ILE A 8 -5.01 2.82 8.34
N LEU A 9 -5.77 3.23 9.35
CA LEU A 9 -7.13 3.75 9.18
C LEU A 9 -7.20 5.29 9.22
N ALA A 10 -6.07 5.97 9.48
CA ALA A 10 -6.04 7.44 9.59
C ALA A 10 -6.51 8.11 8.30
N THR A 11 -7.44 9.07 8.44
CA THR A 11 -7.97 9.88 7.35
C THR A 11 -8.03 11.35 7.77
N PRO A 12 -7.74 12.30 6.88
CA PRO A 12 -7.19 12.10 5.54
C PRO A 12 -5.75 11.54 5.58
N VAL A 13 -5.24 11.09 4.44
CA VAL A 13 -3.80 10.72 4.31
C VAL A 13 -2.91 11.88 4.75
N PRO A 14 -1.71 11.60 5.28
CA PRO A 14 -0.84 12.66 5.81
C PRO A 14 -0.43 13.67 4.74
N PRO A 15 -0.10 14.92 5.10
CA PRO A 15 0.37 15.91 4.14
C PRO A 15 1.61 15.47 3.38
N GLN A 16 2.54 14.78 4.07
CA GLN A 16 3.76 14.22 3.51
C GLN A 16 4.05 12.87 4.15
N ALA A 17 4.65 11.97 3.37
CA ALA A 17 5.11 10.69 3.89
C ALA A 17 6.36 10.21 3.16
N ARG A 18 7.05 9.23 3.77
CA ARG A 18 8.14 8.48 3.17
C ARG A 18 7.90 7.00 3.32
N HIS A 19 8.06 6.28 2.22
CA HIS A 19 8.07 4.81 2.20
C HIS A 19 9.53 4.36 2.17
N LEU A 20 9.94 3.62 3.19
CA LEU A 20 11.29 3.06 3.33
C LEU A 20 11.21 1.55 3.13
N PHE A 21 12.03 1.01 2.24
CA PHE A 21 12.07 -0.41 1.95
C PHE A 21 13.48 -0.95 2.26
N PHE A 22 13.52 -2.07 2.98
CA PHE A 22 14.76 -2.64 3.49
C PHE A 22 14.97 -4.07 2.99
N ALA A 23 16.22 -4.39 2.69
CA ALA A 23 16.69 -5.75 2.47
C ALA A 23 17.31 -6.31 3.76
N LEU A 24 17.11 -7.60 4.03
CA LEU A 24 17.74 -8.30 5.15
C LEU A 24 19.21 -8.56 4.84
N GLU A 25 20.09 -8.25 5.81
CA GLU A 25 21.53 -8.53 5.75
C GLU A 25 21.98 -9.53 6.83
N SER A 26 21.39 -9.43 8.04
CA SER A 26 21.69 -10.33 9.15
C SER A 26 20.46 -10.67 9.96
N ALA A 27 20.04 -11.93 9.96
CA ALA A 27 18.92 -12.38 10.79
C ALA A 27 19.28 -12.38 12.29
N ASP A 28 20.54 -12.65 12.64
CA ASP A 28 21.00 -12.71 14.02
C ASP A 28 20.97 -11.34 14.72
N ALA A 29 21.08 -10.25 13.96
CA ALA A 29 21.02 -8.90 14.48
C ALA A 29 19.60 -8.32 14.58
N LEU A 30 18.56 -9.03 14.11
CA LEU A 30 17.17 -8.53 14.11
C LEU A 30 16.62 -8.21 15.51
N PRO A 31 16.89 -8.99 16.59
CA PRO A 31 16.34 -8.65 17.91
C PRO A 31 16.80 -7.27 18.39
N GLU A 32 18.09 -6.96 18.32
CA GLU A 32 18.63 -5.65 18.72
C GLU A 32 18.09 -4.51 17.85
N ALA A 33 18.03 -4.72 16.53
CA ALA A 33 17.49 -3.75 15.59
C ALA A 33 16.01 -3.43 15.85
N PHE A 34 15.21 -4.44 16.17
CA PHE A 34 13.78 -4.25 16.44
C PHE A 34 13.52 -3.65 17.82
N ASP A 35 14.31 -3.99 18.84
CA ASP A 35 14.22 -3.31 20.15
C ASP A 35 14.42 -1.79 20.00
N THR A 36 15.38 -1.40 19.17
CA THR A 36 15.62 0.02 18.87
C THR A 36 14.49 0.62 18.03
N LEU A 37 14.04 -0.08 16.97
CA LEU A 37 12.94 0.36 16.11
C LEU A 37 11.66 0.60 16.91
N MET A 38 11.31 -0.28 17.86
CA MET A 38 10.10 -0.17 18.68
C MET A 38 10.04 1.15 19.47
N SER A 39 11.17 1.76 19.78
CA SER A 39 11.23 3.08 20.43
C SER A 39 10.95 4.24 19.49
N LEU A 40 11.05 4.03 18.18
CA LEU A 40 10.92 5.05 17.12
C LEU A 40 9.57 5.00 16.41
N VAL A 41 8.79 3.93 16.59
CA VAL A 41 7.55 3.68 15.86
C VAL A 41 6.36 3.59 16.81
N ASP A 42 5.28 4.30 16.47
CA ASP A 42 4.08 4.45 17.28
C ASP A 42 2.83 3.83 16.61
N GLY A 43 3.00 3.24 15.43
CA GLY A 43 1.90 2.73 14.60
C GLY A 43 0.97 3.82 14.03
N LYS A 44 1.15 5.09 14.41
CA LYS A 44 0.34 6.23 13.97
C LYS A 44 1.08 7.09 12.96
N SER A 45 2.20 7.66 13.36
CA SER A 45 3.08 8.46 12.49
C SER A 45 4.18 7.63 11.82
N ALA A 46 4.28 6.37 12.19
CA ALA A 46 5.14 5.35 11.59
C ALA A 46 4.40 4.01 11.56
N VAL A 47 4.04 3.51 10.38
CA VAL A 47 3.46 2.18 10.18
C VAL A 47 4.56 1.25 9.70
N VAL A 48 4.59 0.04 10.26
CA VAL A 48 5.62 -0.97 9.93
C VAL A 48 4.97 -2.22 9.37
N GLY A 49 5.54 -2.76 8.30
CA GLY A 49 5.11 -3.99 7.68
C GLY A 49 6.30 -4.93 7.39
N PHE A 50 6.13 -6.20 7.70
CA PHE A 50 7.12 -7.25 7.56
C PHE A 50 6.86 -8.07 6.30
N GLY A 51 7.88 -8.22 5.44
CA GLY A 51 7.81 -9.04 4.24
C GLY A 51 8.09 -10.52 4.55
N GLU A 52 7.56 -11.41 3.70
CA GLU A 52 7.70 -12.85 3.85
C GLU A 52 9.16 -13.32 3.96
N SER A 53 10.07 -12.70 3.20
CA SER A 53 11.50 -13.07 3.19
C SER A 53 12.17 -12.89 4.55
N LEU A 54 11.82 -11.83 5.29
CA LEU A 54 12.33 -11.61 6.65
C LEU A 54 11.80 -12.69 7.60
N LEU A 55 10.50 -12.98 7.53
CA LEU A 55 9.88 -13.97 8.42
C LEU A 55 10.43 -15.38 8.18
N LYS A 56 10.66 -15.75 6.92
CA LYS A 56 11.31 -17.02 6.58
C LYS A 56 12.72 -17.12 7.15
N ALA A 57 13.48 -16.01 7.17
CA ALA A 57 14.84 -16.00 7.72
C ALA A 57 14.89 -16.25 9.23
N ILE A 58 13.81 -15.96 9.96
CA ILE A 58 13.67 -16.25 11.40
C ILE A 58 12.78 -17.47 11.69
N ASN A 59 12.46 -18.28 10.67
CA ASN A 59 11.62 -19.48 10.77
C ASN A 59 10.23 -19.19 11.36
N VAL A 60 9.61 -18.08 10.95
CA VAL A 60 8.25 -17.69 11.32
C VAL A 60 7.39 -17.63 10.07
N GLU A 61 6.14 -18.06 10.20
CA GLU A 61 5.12 -17.95 9.18
C GLU A 61 3.91 -17.20 9.75
N ILE A 62 3.42 -16.24 8.98
CA ILE A 62 2.15 -15.55 9.24
C ILE A 62 1.15 -16.04 8.19
N ASP A 63 0.08 -16.68 8.66
CA ASP A 63 -0.95 -17.21 7.80
C ASP A 63 -1.53 -16.09 6.89
N GLY A 64 -1.57 -16.35 5.58
CA GLY A 64 -2.01 -15.41 4.54
C GLY A 64 -0.89 -14.49 4.01
N LEU A 65 0.27 -14.37 4.68
CA LEU A 65 1.40 -13.62 4.12
C LEU A 65 2.11 -14.43 3.04
N ARG A 66 2.37 -13.78 1.93
CA ARG A 66 3.14 -14.31 0.80
C ARG A 66 3.91 -13.20 0.12
N SER A 67 4.90 -13.55 -0.69
CA SER A 67 5.54 -12.58 -1.58
C SER A 67 4.58 -12.13 -2.66
N PHE A 68 4.71 -10.86 -3.08
CA PHE A 68 3.91 -10.31 -4.18
C PHE A 68 4.14 -11.14 -5.44
N PRO A 69 3.10 -11.74 -6.04
CA PRO A 69 3.25 -12.50 -7.27
C PRO A 69 3.39 -11.55 -8.46
N ALA A 70 4.40 -11.76 -9.30
CA ALA A 70 4.45 -11.07 -10.58
C ALA A 70 3.26 -11.53 -11.43
N MET A 71 2.50 -10.56 -11.97
CA MET A 71 1.32 -10.84 -12.80
C MET A 71 1.49 -10.21 -14.17
N THR A 72 1.44 -11.02 -15.22
CA THR A 72 1.57 -10.57 -16.62
C THR A 72 0.28 -10.87 -17.35
N GLY A 73 -0.39 -9.83 -17.83
CA GLY A 73 -1.54 -9.89 -18.74
C GLY A 73 -1.15 -9.49 -20.17
N VAL A 74 -2.15 -9.37 -21.06
CA VAL A 74 -1.92 -8.94 -22.44
C VAL A 74 -1.49 -7.45 -22.46
N GLY A 75 -0.20 -7.21 -22.72
CA GLY A 75 0.37 -5.86 -22.73
C GLY A 75 0.57 -5.24 -21.34
N VAL A 76 0.40 -6.00 -20.27
CA VAL A 76 0.46 -5.53 -18.88
C VAL A 76 1.47 -6.36 -18.10
N ASN A 77 2.26 -5.70 -17.27
CA ASN A 77 3.20 -6.36 -16.37
C ASN A 77 3.16 -5.70 -14.99
N ASN A 78 2.84 -6.48 -13.97
CA ASN A 78 2.94 -6.10 -12.57
C ASN A 78 4.15 -6.82 -11.96
N PRO A 79 5.29 -6.13 -11.77
CA PRO A 79 6.51 -6.76 -11.30
C PRO A 79 6.41 -7.09 -9.80
N SER A 80 7.12 -8.13 -9.39
CA SER A 80 7.41 -8.39 -7.97
C SER A 80 8.77 -7.76 -7.62
N THR A 81 8.76 -6.87 -6.64
CA THR A 81 9.97 -6.25 -6.07
C THR A 81 9.91 -6.34 -4.54
N GLN A 82 9.62 -7.55 -4.04
CA GLN A 82 9.40 -7.80 -2.63
C GLN A 82 10.64 -7.48 -1.79
N HIS A 83 10.45 -6.67 -0.73
CA HIS A 83 11.47 -6.34 0.25
C HIS A 83 11.18 -7.01 1.61
N ALA A 84 12.20 -7.06 2.48
CA ALA A 84 12.14 -7.73 3.77
C ALA A 84 11.33 -6.94 4.82
N LEU A 85 11.44 -5.62 4.81
CA LEU A 85 10.73 -4.71 5.72
C LEU A 85 10.31 -3.46 4.98
N TRP A 86 9.16 -2.90 5.37
CA TRP A 86 8.65 -1.61 4.92
C TRP A 86 8.28 -0.76 6.13
N VAL A 87 8.63 0.54 6.06
CA VAL A 87 8.23 1.55 7.05
C VAL A 87 7.61 2.73 6.31
N TRP A 88 6.41 3.14 6.74
CA TRP A 88 5.72 4.30 6.21
C TRP A 88 5.69 5.41 7.26
N LEU A 89 6.52 6.42 7.07
CA LEU A 89 6.64 7.58 7.95
C LEU A 89 5.73 8.70 7.49
N HIS A 90 4.95 9.25 8.41
CA HIS A 90 4.02 10.36 8.19
C HIS A 90 4.58 11.64 8.80
N GLY A 91 4.35 12.78 8.14
CA GLY A 91 4.77 14.08 8.67
C GLY A 91 4.13 15.27 7.96
N VAL A 92 4.48 16.42 8.44
CA VAL A 92 4.11 17.72 7.86
C VAL A 92 5.34 18.51 7.42
N ASP A 93 6.51 18.21 8.00
CA ASP A 93 7.78 18.85 7.72
C ASP A 93 8.76 17.86 7.08
N ARG A 94 9.35 18.24 5.94
CA ARG A 94 10.26 17.37 5.18
C ARG A 94 11.60 17.14 5.90
N GLY A 95 12.07 18.15 6.65
CA GLY A 95 13.32 18.05 7.41
C GLY A 95 13.17 17.10 8.59
N GLU A 96 12.04 17.18 9.31
CA GLU A 96 11.72 16.25 10.39
C GLU A 96 11.58 14.82 9.87
N LEU A 97 10.88 14.63 8.73
CA LEU A 97 10.80 13.32 8.08
C LEU A 97 12.16 12.76 7.71
N LEU A 98 13.09 13.62 7.22
CA LEU A 98 14.46 13.19 6.93
C LEU A 98 15.16 12.70 8.19
N ASN A 99 15.08 13.47 9.30
CA ASN A 99 15.71 13.09 10.56
C ASN A 99 15.15 11.77 11.08
N ARG A 100 13.85 11.55 10.98
CA ARG A 100 13.20 10.30 11.37
C ARG A 100 13.61 9.13 10.46
N CYS A 101 13.74 9.35 9.14
CA CYS A 101 14.28 8.36 8.22
C CYS A 101 15.68 7.91 8.64
N ASN A 102 16.56 8.87 8.91
CA ASN A 102 17.94 8.58 9.34
C ASN A 102 17.97 7.81 10.66
N ALA A 103 17.08 8.14 11.61
CA ALA A 103 16.98 7.43 12.88
C ALA A 103 16.51 5.98 12.68
N VAL A 104 15.48 5.75 11.83
CA VAL A 104 15.00 4.38 11.51
C VAL A 104 16.07 3.59 10.77
N GLU A 105 16.76 4.20 9.81
CA GLU A 105 17.85 3.56 9.08
C GLU A 105 18.98 3.15 10.02
N ALA A 106 19.40 4.04 10.93
CA ALA A 106 20.43 3.75 11.92
C ALA A 106 20.02 2.64 12.88
N ALA A 107 18.77 2.62 13.34
CA ALA A 107 18.23 1.58 14.22
C ALA A 107 18.23 0.20 13.55
N LEU A 108 17.97 0.16 12.25
CA LEU A 108 17.86 -1.08 11.48
C LEU A 108 19.18 -1.54 10.87
N ALA A 109 20.20 -0.66 10.75
CA ALA A 109 21.48 -0.93 10.08
C ALA A 109 22.22 -2.18 10.54
N PRO A 110 22.15 -2.64 11.81
CA PRO A 110 22.77 -3.89 12.23
C PRO A 110 22.22 -5.13 11.50
N ALA A 111 20.93 -5.08 11.09
CA ALA A 111 20.20 -6.22 10.53
C ALA A 111 19.72 -5.99 9.09
N LEU A 112 19.38 -4.77 8.73
CA LEU A 112 18.71 -4.43 7.48
C LEU A 112 19.37 -3.21 6.82
N ARG A 113 19.42 -3.21 5.50
CA ARG A 113 19.91 -2.10 4.68
C ARG A 113 18.76 -1.44 3.92
N LEU A 114 18.68 -0.11 3.97
CA LEU A 114 17.76 0.67 3.14
C LEU A 114 18.12 0.48 1.66
N VAL A 115 17.15 0.05 0.85
CA VAL A 115 17.35 -0.22 -0.59
C VAL A 115 16.52 0.68 -1.49
N GLN A 116 15.40 1.19 -0.96
CA GLN A 116 14.55 2.13 -1.70
C GLN A 116 13.86 3.08 -0.72
N MET A 117 13.74 4.34 -1.11
CA MET A 117 12.96 5.34 -0.40
C MET A 117 12.16 6.14 -1.42
N ASN A 118 10.87 6.34 -1.14
CA ASN A 118 9.99 7.17 -1.96
C ASN A 118 9.35 8.25 -1.10
N GLU A 119 9.49 9.51 -1.50
CA GLU A 119 8.73 10.62 -0.93
C GLU A 119 7.35 10.68 -1.59
N THR A 120 6.32 10.87 -0.78
CA THR A 120 4.94 11.01 -1.21
C THR A 120 4.28 12.19 -0.52
N PHE A 121 3.26 12.75 -1.14
CA PHE A 121 2.56 13.92 -0.61
C PHE A 121 1.06 13.82 -0.91
N ARG A 122 0.26 14.48 -0.07
CA ARG A 122 -1.17 14.64 -0.35
C ARG A 122 -1.35 15.77 -1.37
N HIS A 123 -1.93 15.46 -2.52
CA HIS A 123 -2.32 16.45 -3.51
C HIS A 123 -3.77 16.88 -3.28
N MET A 124 -4.00 18.18 -3.17
CA MET A 124 -5.32 18.75 -2.90
C MET A 124 -6.00 18.07 -1.68
N THR A 125 -7.23 17.57 -1.84
CA THR A 125 -8.01 16.87 -0.80
C THR A 125 -7.80 15.35 -0.79
N GLY A 126 -6.96 14.80 -1.67
CA GLY A 126 -6.70 13.37 -1.85
C GLY A 126 -6.78 12.95 -3.32
N HIS A 127 -6.46 13.87 -4.23
CA HIS A 127 -6.46 13.62 -5.67
C HIS A 127 -5.17 12.94 -6.12
N ASP A 128 -5.28 12.13 -7.14
CA ASP A 128 -4.15 11.72 -7.96
C ASP A 128 -3.68 12.87 -8.86
N LEU A 129 -2.47 12.76 -9.42
CA LEU A 129 -1.91 13.78 -10.35
C LEU A 129 -2.65 13.85 -11.70
N THR A 130 -3.50 12.90 -12.01
CA THR A 130 -4.47 12.96 -13.11
C THR A 130 -5.62 13.93 -12.85
N GLY A 131 -5.81 14.36 -11.59
CA GLY A 131 -6.88 15.24 -11.14
C GLY A 131 -8.10 14.51 -10.60
N TYR A 132 -8.23 13.19 -10.76
CA TYR A 132 -9.31 12.41 -10.18
C TYR A 132 -9.07 12.15 -8.69
N GLU A 133 -10.14 12.06 -7.91
CA GLU A 133 -10.05 11.71 -6.49
C GLU A 133 -9.66 10.23 -6.33
N ASP A 134 -8.69 9.94 -5.45
CA ASP A 134 -8.41 8.56 -5.03
C ASP A 134 -9.11 8.24 -3.71
N GLY A 135 -9.58 7.01 -3.61
CA GLY A 135 -10.18 6.51 -2.39
C GLY A 135 -11.65 6.89 -2.17
N THR A 136 -12.37 7.40 -3.17
CA THR A 136 -13.80 7.70 -3.09
C THR A 136 -14.60 6.49 -2.58
N GLU A 137 -14.28 5.29 -3.04
CA GLU A 137 -14.94 4.03 -2.65
C GLU A 137 -14.25 3.33 -1.46
N ASN A 138 -13.50 4.05 -0.63
CA ASN A 138 -12.99 3.46 0.60
C ASN A 138 -14.14 3.14 1.57
N PRO A 139 -14.13 1.98 2.19
CA PRO A 139 -15.04 1.74 3.31
C PRO A 139 -14.74 2.69 4.47
N HIS A 140 -15.77 3.03 5.25
CA HIS A 140 -15.69 3.96 6.38
C HIS A 140 -16.03 3.25 7.70
N ASP A 141 -15.64 3.86 8.81
CA ASP A 141 -16.01 3.46 10.17
C ASP A 141 -15.78 1.94 10.44
N GLU A 142 -16.80 1.22 10.86
CA GLU A 142 -16.72 -0.22 11.15
C GLU A 142 -16.43 -1.06 9.89
N ALA A 143 -16.91 -0.63 8.72
CA ALA A 143 -16.61 -1.32 7.46
C ALA A 143 -15.12 -1.19 7.09
N ALA A 144 -14.49 -0.05 7.37
CA ALA A 144 -13.05 0.11 7.19
C ALA A 144 -12.24 -0.80 8.12
N VAL A 145 -12.67 -0.92 9.38
CA VAL A 145 -12.06 -1.85 10.35
C VAL A 145 -12.18 -3.29 9.85
N ALA A 146 -13.38 -3.70 9.42
CA ALA A 146 -13.64 -5.05 8.93
C ALA A 146 -12.85 -5.38 7.65
N ALA A 147 -12.70 -4.40 6.75
CA ALA A 147 -11.95 -4.58 5.51
C ALA A 147 -10.43 -4.65 5.74
N ALA A 148 -9.88 -3.85 6.65
CA ALA A 148 -8.44 -3.68 6.81
C ALA A 148 -7.80 -4.59 7.85
N LEU A 149 -8.52 -4.99 8.92
CA LEU A 149 -7.92 -5.60 10.11
C LEU A 149 -8.37 -7.04 10.33
N ARG A 150 -7.45 -7.88 10.76
CA ARG A 150 -7.78 -9.24 11.21
C ARG A 150 -8.59 -9.19 12.51
N SER A 151 -9.76 -9.80 12.49
CA SER A 151 -10.65 -9.93 13.66
C SER A 151 -10.37 -11.19 14.47
N GLU A 152 -9.68 -12.18 13.87
CA GLU A 152 -9.44 -13.50 14.45
C GLU A 152 -7.99 -13.95 14.29
N GLY A 153 -7.55 -14.87 15.13
CA GLY A 153 -6.23 -15.48 15.06
C GLY A 153 -5.60 -15.71 16.44
N ALA A 154 -4.40 -16.25 16.44
CA ALA A 154 -3.59 -16.44 17.63
C ALA A 154 -3.15 -15.09 18.24
N ASP A 155 -2.60 -15.13 19.44
CA ASP A 155 -1.98 -13.98 20.10
C ASP A 155 -0.96 -13.27 19.21
N GLY A 156 -1.07 -11.95 19.13
CA GLY A 156 -0.22 -11.11 18.26
C GLY A 156 -0.69 -11.01 16.81
N LEU A 157 -1.82 -11.63 16.41
CA LEU A 157 -2.38 -11.53 15.06
C LEU A 157 -3.63 -10.65 14.96
N VAL A 158 -4.49 -10.67 16.00
CA VAL A 158 -5.74 -9.87 16.02
C VAL A 158 -5.40 -8.39 16.03
N GLY A 159 -5.99 -7.61 15.11
CA GLY A 159 -5.66 -6.21 14.87
C GLY A 159 -4.49 -6.00 13.90
N GLY A 160 -3.84 -7.08 13.46
CA GLY A 160 -2.89 -7.01 12.34
C GLY A 160 -3.58 -6.75 11.01
N SER A 161 -2.81 -6.32 10.03
CA SER A 161 -3.27 -5.98 8.68
C SER A 161 -2.26 -6.46 7.65
N PHE A 162 -2.72 -6.66 6.41
CA PHE A 162 -1.81 -6.85 5.28
C PHE A 162 -1.78 -5.58 4.44
N ALA A 163 -0.57 -5.18 4.03
CA ALA A 163 -0.36 -4.07 3.10
C ALA A 163 0.06 -4.59 1.73
N ALA A 164 -0.62 -4.12 0.68
CA ALA A 164 -0.21 -4.28 -0.71
C ALA A 164 0.28 -2.92 -1.23
N ILE A 165 1.51 -2.87 -1.73
CA ILE A 165 2.18 -1.63 -2.12
C ILE A 165 2.70 -1.74 -3.54
N GLN A 166 2.36 -0.76 -4.38
CA GLN A 166 2.87 -0.63 -5.73
C GLN A 166 3.22 0.83 -6.04
N GLN A 167 4.37 1.08 -6.61
CA GLN A 167 4.69 2.37 -7.21
C GLN A 167 4.23 2.35 -8.66
N TRP A 168 3.26 3.20 -9.00
CA TRP A 168 2.75 3.39 -10.35
C TRP A 168 3.36 4.64 -10.97
N GLN A 169 3.88 4.53 -12.19
CA GLN A 169 4.38 5.66 -12.96
C GLN A 169 3.36 6.05 -14.02
N HIS A 170 2.97 7.33 -14.04
CA HIS A 170 2.01 7.88 -14.98
C HIS A 170 2.69 8.45 -16.23
N ASP A 171 2.07 8.29 -17.38
CA ASP A 171 2.30 9.09 -18.57
C ASP A 171 1.40 10.32 -18.55
N LEU A 172 1.70 11.29 -17.68
CA LEU A 172 0.90 12.52 -17.54
C LEU A 172 0.86 13.32 -18.85
N LYS A 173 1.92 13.28 -19.64
CA LYS A 173 1.95 13.98 -20.94
C LYS A 173 0.96 13.36 -21.93
N GLY A 174 1.00 12.03 -22.07
CA GLY A 174 0.02 11.30 -22.87
C GLY A 174 -1.40 11.49 -22.36
N PHE A 175 -1.59 11.41 -21.04
CA PHE A 175 -2.90 11.63 -20.41
C PHE A 175 -3.47 13.03 -20.70
N HIS A 176 -2.67 14.10 -20.56
CA HIS A 176 -3.14 15.46 -20.83
C HIS A 176 -3.49 15.69 -22.30
N ALA A 177 -2.93 14.94 -23.23
CA ALA A 177 -3.24 15.02 -24.65
C ALA A 177 -4.58 14.34 -25.02
N LEU A 178 -5.16 13.52 -24.15
CA LEU A 178 -6.46 12.89 -24.38
C LEU A 178 -7.61 13.90 -24.29
N SER A 179 -8.72 13.60 -24.97
CA SER A 179 -9.98 14.32 -24.79
C SER A 179 -10.53 14.17 -23.35
N ALA A 180 -11.44 15.05 -22.93
CA ALA A 180 -12.10 14.90 -21.65
C ALA A 180 -12.87 13.58 -21.56
N ASP A 181 -13.62 13.23 -22.59
CA ASP A 181 -14.39 11.99 -22.67
C ASP A 181 -13.49 10.74 -22.60
N ASP A 182 -12.31 10.76 -23.25
CA ASP A 182 -11.38 9.63 -23.17
C ASP A 182 -10.82 9.46 -21.75
N LYS A 183 -10.50 10.56 -21.07
CA LYS A 183 -10.04 10.54 -19.67
C LYS A 183 -11.12 9.97 -18.75
N ASP A 184 -12.32 10.51 -18.85
CA ASP A 184 -13.46 10.08 -18.05
C ASP A 184 -13.80 8.61 -18.32
N ASN A 185 -13.74 8.14 -19.58
CA ASN A 185 -13.95 6.76 -19.96
C ASN A 185 -12.85 5.79 -19.46
N ILE A 186 -11.60 6.25 -19.33
CA ILE A 186 -10.52 5.47 -18.71
C ILE A 186 -10.82 5.24 -17.23
N MET A 187 -11.19 6.30 -16.52
CA MET A 187 -11.49 6.24 -15.09
C MET A 187 -12.86 5.63 -14.80
N GLY A 188 -13.87 5.93 -15.61
CA GLY A 188 -15.27 5.59 -15.39
C GLY A 188 -15.99 6.60 -14.51
N ARG A 189 -15.39 7.79 -14.30
CA ARG A 189 -15.93 8.93 -13.55
C ARG A 189 -15.73 10.21 -14.32
N ARG A 190 -16.61 11.17 -14.15
CA ARG A 190 -16.43 12.53 -14.68
C ARG A 190 -15.48 13.30 -13.77
N LEU A 191 -14.48 13.94 -14.37
CA LEU A 191 -13.54 14.79 -13.64
C LEU A 191 -14.22 16.01 -12.99
N SER A 192 -15.33 16.47 -13.57
CA SER A 192 -16.01 17.71 -13.16
C SER A 192 -16.74 17.63 -11.82
N ASP A 193 -17.27 16.44 -11.47
CA ASP A 193 -18.15 16.24 -10.31
C ASP A 193 -17.89 14.92 -9.56
N ASN A 194 -16.90 14.13 -10.03
CA ASN A 194 -16.53 12.82 -9.48
C ASN A 194 -17.67 11.77 -9.51
N GLU A 195 -18.73 12.00 -10.29
CA GLU A 195 -19.82 11.05 -10.44
C GLU A 195 -19.45 9.90 -11.40
N GLU A 196 -19.89 8.71 -11.09
CA GLU A 196 -19.71 7.55 -11.96
C GLU A 196 -20.48 7.69 -13.26
N ILE A 197 -19.93 7.13 -14.33
CA ILE A 197 -20.55 7.10 -15.65
C ILE A 197 -21.21 5.73 -15.82
N ASP A 198 -22.57 5.71 -15.84
CA ASP A 198 -23.36 4.48 -15.89
C ASP A 198 -22.99 3.61 -17.09
N ASP A 199 -22.81 4.21 -18.27
CA ASP A 199 -22.47 3.57 -19.54
C ASP A 199 -20.97 3.57 -19.86
N ALA A 200 -20.09 3.81 -18.85
CA ALA A 200 -18.66 3.73 -19.04
C ALA A 200 -18.24 2.38 -19.63
N PRO A 201 -17.16 2.33 -20.43
CA PRO A 201 -16.62 1.10 -20.98
C PRO A 201 -16.40 0.03 -19.91
N VAL A 202 -16.54 -1.23 -20.26
CA VAL A 202 -16.26 -2.36 -19.36
C VAL A 202 -14.81 -2.39 -18.85
N SER A 203 -13.89 -1.74 -19.57
CA SER A 203 -12.49 -1.55 -19.19
C SER A 203 -12.26 -0.35 -18.28
N ALA A 204 -13.27 0.47 -17.98
CA ALA A 204 -13.13 1.63 -17.09
C ALA A 204 -12.67 1.19 -15.70
N HIS A 205 -11.73 1.94 -15.11
CA HIS A 205 -11.08 1.57 -13.86
C HIS A 205 -12.07 1.29 -12.72
N VAL A 206 -13.06 2.15 -12.50
CA VAL A 206 -14.06 1.92 -11.44
C VAL A 206 -14.83 0.62 -11.65
N LYS A 207 -15.16 0.23 -12.90
CA LYS A 207 -15.85 -1.04 -13.19
C LYS A 207 -14.93 -2.25 -12.98
N ARG A 208 -13.63 -2.11 -13.23
CA ARG A 208 -12.67 -3.19 -13.00
C ARG A 208 -12.36 -3.41 -11.53
N THR A 209 -12.52 -2.38 -10.70
CA THR A 209 -12.19 -2.38 -9.27
C THR A 209 -13.40 -2.21 -8.35
N ALA A 210 -14.64 -2.33 -8.86
CA ALA A 210 -15.86 -2.33 -8.06
C ALA A 210 -15.83 -3.46 -7.03
N GLN A 211 -15.53 -3.12 -5.78
CA GLN A 211 -15.16 -4.07 -4.71
C GLN A 211 -16.29 -5.04 -4.39
N GLU A 212 -17.53 -4.58 -4.42
CA GLU A 212 -18.77 -5.33 -4.21
C GLU A 212 -19.09 -6.32 -5.33
N SER A 213 -18.49 -6.17 -6.50
CA SER A 213 -18.74 -7.03 -7.68
C SER A 213 -17.93 -8.33 -7.67
N PHE A 214 -17.06 -8.52 -6.68
CA PHE A 214 -16.28 -9.75 -6.51
C PHE A 214 -17.03 -10.78 -5.64
N ALA A 215 -16.66 -12.04 -5.76
CA ALA A 215 -17.19 -13.11 -4.92
C ALA A 215 -16.03 -13.99 -4.40
N PRO A 216 -15.65 -13.87 -3.12
CA PRO A 216 -16.17 -12.90 -2.11
C PRO A 216 -15.88 -11.45 -2.46
N GLU A 217 -16.61 -10.50 -1.86
CA GLU A 217 -16.37 -9.08 -2.02
C GLU A 217 -14.92 -8.73 -1.69
N ALA A 218 -14.34 -7.80 -2.46
CA ALA A 218 -12.90 -7.51 -2.41
C ALA A 218 -12.60 -6.13 -1.82
N PHE A 219 -13.15 -5.83 -0.64
CA PHE A 219 -12.92 -4.55 0.03
C PHE A 219 -11.51 -4.42 0.58
N VAL A 220 -10.90 -3.26 0.34
CA VAL A 220 -9.62 -2.82 0.90
C VAL A 220 -9.70 -1.36 1.31
N VAL A 221 -8.84 -0.95 2.25
CA VAL A 221 -8.69 0.46 2.63
C VAL A 221 -7.47 1.04 1.94
N ARG A 222 -7.69 1.97 0.99
CA ARG A 222 -6.61 2.61 0.23
C ARG A 222 -6.08 3.84 0.96
N ARG A 223 -4.76 4.02 0.94
CA ARG A 223 -4.02 5.15 1.51
C ARG A 223 -2.94 5.64 0.54
N SER A 224 -3.27 5.62 -0.74
CA SER A 224 -2.36 6.00 -1.81
C SER A 224 -2.01 7.48 -1.76
N MET A 225 -0.83 7.81 -2.23
CA MET A 225 -0.33 9.19 -2.28
C MET A 225 0.51 9.41 -3.53
N PRO A 226 0.39 10.55 -4.21
CA PRO A 226 1.26 10.92 -5.33
C PRO A 226 2.74 10.98 -4.95
N TRP A 227 3.59 10.73 -5.93
CA TRP A 227 5.05 10.91 -5.85
C TRP A 227 5.58 11.62 -7.09
N ILE A 228 6.69 12.35 -6.94
CA ILE A 228 7.43 13.02 -8.02
C ILE A 228 8.92 12.79 -7.79
N ASP A 229 9.63 12.40 -8.84
CA ASP A 229 11.09 12.23 -8.87
C ASP A 229 11.63 12.68 -10.23
N GLY A 230 12.19 13.88 -10.27
CA GLY A 230 12.63 14.53 -11.50
C GLY A 230 11.46 14.77 -12.47
N ASP A 231 11.52 14.15 -13.64
CA ASP A 231 10.48 14.20 -14.67
C ASP A 231 9.49 13.04 -14.59
N ARG A 232 9.68 12.11 -13.64
CA ARG A 232 8.79 10.99 -13.38
C ARG A 232 7.81 11.33 -12.26
N ALA A 233 6.58 10.92 -12.42
CA ALA A 233 5.54 11.12 -11.41
C ALA A 233 4.51 10.00 -11.47
N GLY A 234 3.70 9.87 -10.43
CA GLY A 234 2.64 8.87 -10.38
C GLY A 234 2.08 8.69 -8.98
N LEU A 235 1.57 7.50 -8.72
CA LEU A 235 0.91 7.14 -7.46
C LEU A 235 1.69 6.04 -6.74
N MET A 236 2.00 6.26 -5.46
CA MET A 236 2.34 5.18 -4.55
C MET A 236 1.02 4.59 -4.05
N PHE A 237 0.56 3.54 -4.73
CA PHE A 237 -0.62 2.80 -4.33
C PHE A 237 -0.32 2.03 -3.06
N LEU A 238 -1.17 2.20 -2.06
CA LEU A 238 -1.12 1.51 -0.78
C LEU A 238 -2.52 1.08 -0.40
N ALA A 239 -2.74 -0.22 -0.26
CA ALA A 239 -3.98 -0.79 0.21
C ALA A 239 -3.75 -1.67 1.44
N PHE A 240 -4.64 -1.56 2.43
CA PHE A 240 -4.68 -2.41 3.60
C PHE A 240 -5.88 -3.33 3.56
N GLY A 241 -5.66 -4.60 3.90
CA GLY A 241 -6.68 -5.63 3.97
C GLY A 241 -6.50 -6.57 5.16
N TYR A 242 -7.59 -7.20 5.61
CA TYR A 242 -7.50 -8.31 6.57
C TYR A 242 -6.85 -9.55 5.95
N SER A 243 -6.82 -9.62 4.62
CA SER A 243 -6.07 -10.56 3.79
C SER A 243 -5.51 -9.87 2.54
N LEU A 244 -4.62 -10.53 1.80
CA LEU A 244 -4.11 -10.06 0.52
C LEU A 244 -5.03 -10.42 -0.66
N ASP A 245 -6.02 -11.28 -0.44
CA ASP A 245 -6.83 -11.87 -1.51
C ASP A 245 -7.72 -10.84 -2.21
N ALA A 246 -8.27 -9.88 -1.45
CA ALA A 246 -9.11 -8.81 -2.00
C ALA A 246 -8.32 -7.94 -3.00
N PHE A 247 -7.11 -7.50 -2.62
CA PHE A 247 -6.24 -6.73 -3.52
C PHE A 247 -5.83 -7.58 -4.74
N GLU A 248 -5.44 -8.83 -4.52
CA GLU A 248 -4.99 -9.71 -5.58
C GLU A 248 -6.10 -10.01 -6.60
N ALA A 249 -7.36 -10.19 -6.14
CA ALA A 249 -8.52 -10.35 -7.00
C ALA A 249 -8.73 -9.11 -7.90
N GLN A 250 -8.67 -7.91 -7.33
CA GLN A 250 -8.77 -6.67 -8.09
C GLN A 250 -7.64 -6.56 -9.13
N LEU A 251 -6.38 -6.79 -8.73
CA LEU A 251 -5.23 -6.68 -9.63
C LEU A 251 -5.29 -7.70 -10.77
N ARG A 252 -5.76 -8.93 -10.50
CA ARG A 252 -5.98 -9.96 -11.54
C ARG A 252 -7.01 -9.52 -12.56
N ARG A 253 -8.15 -8.96 -12.11
CA ARG A 253 -9.17 -8.41 -12.99
C ARG A 253 -8.66 -7.22 -13.79
N MET A 254 -7.98 -6.26 -13.17
CA MET A 254 -7.35 -5.14 -13.85
C MET A 254 -6.37 -5.59 -14.94
N SER A 255 -5.61 -6.65 -14.68
CA SER A 255 -4.63 -7.22 -15.60
C SER A 255 -5.26 -8.07 -16.74
N GLY A 256 -6.60 -8.19 -16.76
CA GLY A 256 -7.30 -9.02 -17.74
C GLY A 256 -7.11 -10.52 -17.55
N LEU A 257 -6.65 -10.98 -16.39
CA LEU A 257 -6.39 -12.39 -16.12
C LEU A 257 -7.68 -13.18 -15.76
N GLU A 258 -8.77 -12.47 -15.50
CA GLU A 258 -10.07 -13.06 -15.18
C GLU A 258 -10.93 -13.28 -16.44
N ASP A 259 -11.00 -12.27 -17.32
CA ASP A 259 -11.94 -12.22 -18.44
C ASP A 259 -11.32 -11.71 -19.76
N GLY A 260 -10.02 -11.45 -19.80
CA GLY A 260 -9.32 -10.93 -20.97
C GLY A 260 -9.45 -9.41 -21.15
N ILE A 261 -10.18 -8.70 -20.27
CA ILE A 261 -10.40 -7.26 -20.37
C ILE A 261 -9.38 -6.53 -19.47
N VAL A 262 -8.45 -5.85 -20.09
CA VAL A 262 -7.44 -5.03 -19.39
C VAL A 262 -8.05 -3.71 -18.96
N ASP A 263 -7.77 -3.29 -17.74
CA ASP A 263 -8.19 -2.02 -17.16
C ASP A 263 -7.62 -0.83 -17.97
N GLY A 264 -8.50 0.15 -18.24
CA GLY A 264 -8.15 1.35 -18.98
C GLY A 264 -7.02 2.16 -18.36
N LEU A 265 -6.82 2.08 -17.03
CA LEU A 265 -5.74 2.76 -16.32
C LEU A 265 -4.35 2.40 -16.89
N TYR A 266 -4.15 1.18 -17.37
CA TYR A 266 -2.87 0.77 -17.98
C TYR A 266 -2.52 1.51 -19.28
N ARG A 267 -3.45 2.26 -19.88
CA ARG A 267 -3.17 3.13 -21.04
C ARG A 267 -2.31 4.34 -20.67
N ILE A 268 -2.38 4.76 -19.40
CA ILE A 268 -1.77 6.02 -18.91
C ILE A 268 -0.85 5.81 -17.70
N SER A 269 -0.84 4.63 -17.13
CA SER A 269 -0.09 4.33 -15.92
C SER A 269 0.40 2.89 -15.94
N ARG A 270 1.55 2.64 -15.28
CA ARG A 270 2.11 1.29 -15.15
C ARG A 270 2.74 1.08 -13.78
N PRO A 271 2.55 -0.05 -13.13
CA PRO A 271 3.27 -0.38 -11.91
C PRO A 271 4.73 -0.70 -12.22
N ILE A 272 5.64 -0.17 -11.41
CA ILE A 272 7.07 -0.41 -11.52
C ILE A 272 7.63 -1.15 -10.31
N THR A 273 6.83 -1.32 -9.25
CA THR A 273 7.14 -2.14 -8.09
C THR A 273 5.92 -2.95 -7.65
N GLY A 274 6.12 -3.94 -6.77
CA GLY A 274 5.06 -4.68 -6.10
C GLY A 274 5.60 -5.42 -4.89
N GLY A 275 4.97 -5.23 -3.73
CA GLY A 275 5.34 -5.88 -2.48
C GLY A 275 4.16 -6.07 -1.53
N TYR A 276 4.19 -7.15 -0.76
CA TYR A 276 3.23 -7.49 0.29
C TYR A 276 3.91 -7.50 1.66
N TYR A 277 3.21 -6.97 2.65
CA TYR A 277 3.73 -6.88 4.01
C TYR A 277 2.64 -7.19 5.03
N TRP A 278 3.01 -7.84 6.11
CA TRP A 278 2.17 -7.99 7.29
C TRP A 278 2.49 -6.88 8.29
N CYS A 279 1.48 -6.13 8.70
CA CYS A 279 1.55 -5.08 9.69
C CYS A 279 1.06 -5.63 11.03
N PRO A 280 1.94 -5.77 12.05
CA PRO A 280 1.55 -6.30 13.36
C PRO A 280 0.54 -5.38 14.06
N PRO A 281 -0.27 -5.93 14.97
CA PRO A 281 -1.10 -5.14 15.88
C PRO A 281 -0.26 -4.36 16.88
N LEU A 282 -0.91 -3.57 17.72
CA LEU A 282 -0.30 -2.92 18.88
C LEU A 282 -0.73 -3.60 20.18
N LYS A 283 0.20 -3.65 21.13
CA LYS A 283 -0.04 -4.01 22.52
C LYS A 283 0.64 -2.98 23.42
N ASP A 284 -0.11 -2.42 24.34
CA ASP A 284 0.37 -1.41 25.30
C ASP A 284 1.05 -0.18 24.64
N GLY A 285 0.64 0.15 23.40
CA GLY A 285 1.16 1.28 22.62
C GLY A 285 2.40 0.98 21.76
N HIS A 286 2.90 -0.24 21.76
CA HIS A 286 4.05 -0.70 20.98
C HIS A 286 3.63 -1.78 19.96
N LEU A 287 4.47 -2.03 18.95
CA LEU A 287 4.25 -3.14 18.02
C LEU A 287 4.21 -4.47 18.80
N ASP A 288 3.16 -5.26 18.56
CA ASP A 288 3.06 -6.59 19.14
C ASP A 288 3.80 -7.61 18.26
N LEU A 289 5.04 -7.90 18.64
CA LEU A 289 5.91 -8.81 17.88
C LEU A 289 5.86 -10.25 18.39
N ARG A 290 4.90 -10.60 19.29
CA ARG A 290 4.77 -11.98 19.83
C ARG A 290 4.59 -13.02 18.73
N ALA A 291 3.87 -12.68 17.65
CA ALA A 291 3.72 -13.56 16.49
C ALA A 291 5.06 -13.84 15.78
N LEU A 292 6.05 -12.95 15.90
CA LEU A 292 7.41 -13.12 15.35
C LEU A 292 8.33 -13.90 16.28
N ARG A 293 7.88 -14.26 17.50
CA ARG A 293 8.71 -14.89 18.53
C ARG A 293 9.96 -14.06 18.90
N LEU A 294 9.88 -12.77 18.66
CA LEU A 294 10.87 -11.75 19.00
C LEU A 294 10.25 -10.93 20.13
N GLY A 295 10.54 -11.26 21.37
CA GLY A 295 9.99 -10.63 22.55
C GLY A 295 10.36 -11.38 23.80
#